data_37f1c1a47ec996877bf116404de66bb3
#
_entry.id   37f1c1a47ec996877bf116404de66bb3
#
_cell.length_a   1.000
_cell.length_b   1.000
_cell.length_c   1.000
_cell.angle_alpha   90.00
_cell.angle_beta   90.00
_cell.angle_gamma   90.00
#
_symmetry.space_group_name_H-M   'P 1'
#
loop_
_entity.id
_entity.type
_entity.pdbx_description
1 polymer ?
#
loop_
_entity_poly.entity_id
_entity_poly.type
_entity_poly.pdbx_seq_one_letter_code
_entity_poly.pdbx_strand_id
1 'polypeptide(L)'
;PYQTEVSQGRLEALMNFQTAVCDLTGMPLANCSLLDEATAAAEAVSMMYALRPRDMQKSGANVVFVDENIFPQTLAVMTTRAIPQGIQIRTGKYSELELTPDIFACILQYPNASGNAEDYRAFVEKAHAANCKVAVAADILSLALLTPPGEWGADIVFGTTQRLGTPMFYGGPSAGYFATRDEYKRNIPGRIIGWSKDKYGKLCYRMALQTREQHIKREKATSNICTAQALLATMAGFYAVYHGPEGIHAIAERIHSIAAYLEKCIKKLGYKQVNDQYFDTLRFVLPDSVSAQQVRTIALSKEVNLRYFDNGDVGMSLSLIHI
;
A
#
# COMPACT_ATOMS: atom_id res chain seq x y z
N PRO A 1 -17.66 -12.42 -21.94
CA PRO A 1 -18.01 -11.02 -22.11
C PRO A 1 -16.85 -10.09 -21.80
N TYR A 2 -16.84 -8.94 -22.47
CA TYR A 2 -15.81 -7.92 -22.27
C TYR A 2 -15.91 -7.26 -20.88
N GLN A 3 -17.11 -7.05 -20.37
CA GLN A 3 -17.36 -6.43 -19.08
C GLN A 3 -17.28 -7.47 -17.95
N THR A 4 -16.50 -7.16 -16.93
CA THR A 4 -16.33 -8.01 -15.74
C THR A 4 -17.65 -8.26 -15.03
N GLU A 5 -18.51 -7.26 -14.98
CA GLU A 5 -19.77 -7.24 -14.24
C GLU A 5 -20.78 -8.32 -14.68
N VAL A 6 -20.64 -8.83 -15.89
CA VAL A 6 -21.56 -9.84 -16.47
C VAL A 6 -20.92 -11.23 -16.59
N SER A 7 -19.73 -11.44 -16.02
CA SER A 7 -19.00 -12.71 -16.09
C SER A 7 -18.76 -13.27 -14.70
N GLN A 8 -19.44 -14.37 -14.35
CA GLN A 8 -19.30 -15.00 -13.04
C GLN A 8 -17.85 -15.43 -12.74
N GLY A 9 -17.13 -16.00 -13.70
CA GLY A 9 -15.73 -16.39 -13.52
C GLY A 9 -14.79 -15.18 -13.30
N ARG A 10 -15.05 -14.04 -13.91
CA ARG A 10 -14.28 -12.80 -13.64
C ARG A 10 -14.59 -12.22 -12.27
N LEU A 11 -15.85 -12.26 -11.85
CA LEU A 11 -16.24 -11.83 -10.51
C LEU A 11 -15.62 -12.74 -9.45
N GLU A 12 -15.54 -14.04 -9.69
CA GLU A 12 -14.86 -15.01 -8.82
C GLU A 12 -13.36 -14.71 -8.72
N ALA A 13 -12.69 -14.44 -9.83
CA ALA A 13 -11.27 -14.06 -9.83
C ALA A 13 -11.02 -12.78 -9.02
N LEU A 14 -11.90 -11.78 -9.11
CA LEU A 14 -11.83 -10.57 -8.32
C LEU A 14 -12.18 -10.80 -6.84
N MET A 15 -13.06 -11.76 -6.53
CA MET A 15 -13.30 -12.19 -5.15
C MET A 15 -12.05 -12.83 -4.54
N ASN A 16 -11.35 -13.67 -5.29
CA ASN A 16 -10.07 -14.25 -4.84
C ASN A 16 -9.02 -13.17 -4.57
N PHE A 17 -8.96 -12.14 -5.43
CA PHE A 17 -8.10 -10.96 -5.18
C PHE A 17 -8.47 -10.26 -3.86
N GLN A 18 -9.76 -9.96 -3.64
CA GLN A 18 -10.21 -9.34 -2.38
C GLN A 18 -9.84 -10.18 -1.16
N THR A 19 -10.06 -11.49 -1.24
CA THR A 19 -9.76 -12.43 -0.15
C THR A 19 -8.26 -12.43 0.17
N ALA A 20 -7.40 -12.55 -0.85
CA ALA A 20 -5.95 -12.53 -0.66
C ALA A 20 -5.47 -11.20 -0.03
N VAL A 21 -6.05 -10.07 -0.46
CA VAL A 21 -5.74 -8.75 0.14
C VAL A 21 -6.21 -8.69 1.60
N CYS A 22 -7.42 -9.17 1.91
CA CYS A 22 -7.90 -9.21 3.29
C CYS A 22 -6.99 -10.06 4.19
N ASP A 23 -6.64 -11.26 3.74
CA ASP A 23 -5.83 -12.20 4.51
C ASP A 23 -4.42 -11.65 4.77
N LEU A 24 -3.75 -11.11 3.74
CA LEU A 24 -2.40 -10.55 3.87
C LEU A 24 -2.37 -9.26 4.70
N THR A 25 -3.39 -8.42 4.61
CA THR A 25 -3.42 -7.13 5.34
C THR A 25 -3.98 -7.25 6.77
N GLY A 26 -4.61 -8.38 7.12
CA GLY A 26 -5.34 -8.54 8.38
C GLY A 26 -6.61 -7.68 8.45
N MET A 27 -7.15 -7.26 7.30
CA MET A 27 -8.34 -6.40 7.22
C MET A 27 -9.59 -7.18 6.84
N PRO A 28 -10.76 -6.87 7.40
CA PRO A 28 -11.99 -7.62 7.14
C PRO A 28 -12.62 -7.32 5.78
N LEU A 29 -12.20 -6.25 5.09
CA LEU A 29 -12.81 -5.82 3.83
C LEU A 29 -11.77 -5.22 2.90
N ALA A 30 -11.77 -5.64 1.64
CA ALA A 30 -10.98 -5.05 0.57
C ALA A 30 -11.86 -4.77 -0.66
N ASN A 31 -11.41 -3.83 -1.52
CA ASN A 31 -12.01 -3.60 -2.83
C ASN A 31 -11.42 -4.52 -3.92
N CYS A 32 -11.98 -4.47 -5.12
CA CYS A 32 -11.49 -5.27 -6.25
C CYS A 32 -10.17 -4.79 -6.84
N SER A 33 -9.87 -3.52 -6.81
CA SER A 33 -8.60 -2.86 -7.13
C SER A 33 -8.79 -1.36 -7.31
N LEU A 34 -7.67 -0.65 -7.31
CA LEU A 34 -7.51 0.73 -7.75
C LEU A 34 -6.44 0.79 -8.84
N LEU A 35 -6.13 2.00 -9.33
CA LEU A 35 -5.15 2.18 -10.40
C LEU A 35 -3.74 1.75 -9.95
N ASP A 36 -3.27 2.32 -8.84
CA ASP A 36 -1.95 2.12 -8.26
C ASP A 36 -1.94 2.49 -6.78
N GLU A 37 -0.79 2.33 -6.12
CA GLU A 37 -0.60 2.71 -4.71
C GLU A 37 -0.84 4.19 -4.45
N ALA A 38 -0.31 5.07 -5.31
CA ALA A 38 -0.41 6.50 -5.10
C ALA A 38 -1.87 7.00 -5.21
N THR A 39 -2.64 6.44 -6.14
CA THR A 39 -4.09 6.68 -6.22
C THR A 39 -4.81 6.14 -4.99
N ALA A 40 -4.45 4.95 -4.52
CA ALA A 40 -5.02 4.36 -3.32
C ALA A 40 -4.74 5.23 -2.07
N ALA A 41 -3.53 5.79 -1.96
CA ALA A 41 -3.18 6.75 -0.91
C ALA A 41 -4.07 8.00 -0.95
N ALA A 42 -4.27 8.58 -2.13
CA ALA A 42 -5.11 9.77 -2.29
C ALA A 42 -6.59 9.48 -1.97
N GLU A 43 -7.09 8.28 -2.31
CA GLU A 43 -8.41 7.81 -1.90
C GLU A 43 -8.50 7.61 -0.38
N ALA A 44 -7.44 7.10 0.27
CA ALA A 44 -7.40 6.99 1.73
C ALA A 44 -7.51 8.35 2.41
N VAL A 45 -6.79 9.36 1.93
CA VAL A 45 -6.90 10.74 2.42
C VAL A 45 -8.33 11.25 2.30
N SER A 46 -8.94 11.12 1.11
CA SER A 46 -10.31 11.59 0.85
C SER A 46 -11.34 10.86 1.72
N MET A 47 -11.18 9.56 1.89
CA MET A 47 -12.06 8.72 2.73
C MET A 47 -11.96 9.12 4.20
N MET A 48 -10.75 9.26 4.74
CA MET A 48 -10.54 9.66 6.13
C MET A 48 -11.05 11.08 6.39
N TYR A 49 -10.90 11.98 5.42
CA TYR A 49 -11.45 13.33 5.48
C TYR A 49 -12.98 13.33 5.58
N ALA A 50 -13.65 12.48 4.80
CA ALA A 50 -15.10 12.31 4.87
C ALA A 50 -15.57 11.65 6.19
N LEU A 51 -14.74 10.79 6.77
CA LEU A 51 -15.04 10.05 8.02
C LEU A 51 -14.68 10.82 9.29
N ARG A 52 -14.27 12.10 9.20
CA ARG A 52 -13.98 12.90 10.40
C ARG A 52 -15.17 12.95 11.34
N PRO A 53 -14.97 12.84 12.66
CA PRO A 53 -16.00 13.11 13.65
C PRO A 53 -16.63 14.51 13.46
N ARG A 54 -17.88 14.67 13.86
CA ARG A 54 -18.62 15.94 13.68
C ARG A 54 -17.91 17.14 14.30
N ASP A 55 -17.21 16.93 15.41
CA ASP A 55 -16.48 18.01 16.10
C ASP A 55 -15.27 18.46 15.28
N MET A 56 -14.53 17.51 14.68
CA MET A 56 -13.43 17.83 13.75
C MET A 56 -13.94 18.52 12.47
N GLN A 57 -15.12 18.14 11.98
CA GLN A 57 -15.75 18.83 10.83
C GLN A 57 -16.13 20.26 11.18
N LYS A 58 -16.68 20.52 12.36
CA LYS A 58 -17.06 21.85 12.83
C LYS A 58 -15.85 22.76 13.13
N SER A 59 -14.77 22.19 13.67
CA SER A 59 -13.53 22.93 13.93
C SER A 59 -12.71 23.20 12.65
N GLY A 60 -13.09 22.59 11.53
CA GLY A 60 -12.38 22.76 10.27
C GLY A 60 -11.07 21.97 10.19
N ALA A 61 -10.90 20.91 11.00
CA ALA A 61 -9.72 20.04 10.94
C ALA A 61 -9.50 19.52 9.51
N ASN A 62 -8.43 19.92 8.88
CA ASN A 62 -8.14 19.61 7.46
C ASN A 62 -6.68 19.22 7.18
N VAL A 63 -5.92 18.89 8.23
CA VAL A 63 -4.53 18.46 8.10
C VAL A 63 -4.45 16.95 8.10
N VAL A 64 -3.77 16.38 7.11
CA VAL A 64 -3.29 15.00 7.12
C VAL A 64 -1.77 15.00 7.34
N PHE A 65 -1.32 14.27 8.34
CA PHE A 65 0.11 14.04 8.55
C PHE A 65 0.57 12.87 7.69
N VAL A 66 1.71 13.02 7.05
CA VAL A 66 2.35 11.98 6.24
C VAL A 66 3.79 11.81 6.70
N ASP A 67 4.16 10.58 7.07
CA ASP A 67 5.54 10.30 7.46
C ASP A 67 6.52 10.62 6.33
N GLU A 68 7.66 11.24 6.64
CA GLU A 68 8.65 11.67 5.64
C GLU A 68 9.27 10.50 4.85
N ASN A 69 9.17 9.28 5.39
CA ASN A 69 9.65 8.06 4.75
C ASN A 69 8.61 7.40 3.84
N ILE A 70 7.57 8.11 3.42
CA ILE A 70 6.69 7.63 2.34
C ILE A 70 7.39 7.74 0.99
N PHE A 71 6.93 6.95 0.01
CA PHE A 71 7.47 7.09 -1.35
C PHE A 71 7.12 8.46 -1.96
N PRO A 72 8.09 9.16 -2.59
CA PRO A 72 7.89 10.52 -3.08
C PRO A 72 6.80 10.63 -4.16
N GLN A 73 6.64 9.63 -5.02
CA GLN A 73 5.57 9.59 -6.02
C GLN A 73 4.19 9.47 -5.37
N THR A 74 4.07 8.74 -4.27
CA THR A 74 2.83 8.60 -3.51
C THR A 74 2.46 9.93 -2.85
N LEU A 75 3.44 10.61 -2.25
CA LEU A 75 3.25 11.95 -1.69
C LEU A 75 2.82 12.97 -2.75
N ALA A 76 3.42 12.95 -3.94
CA ALA A 76 3.09 13.87 -5.03
C ALA A 76 1.63 13.75 -5.49
N VAL A 77 1.13 12.52 -5.65
CA VAL A 77 -0.27 12.27 -6.04
C VAL A 77 -1.24 12.67 -4.92
N MET A 78 -0.94 12.32 -3.66
CA MET A 78 -1.74 12.77 -2.51
C MET A 78 -1.84 14.30 -2.46
N THR A 79 -0.71 14.99 -2.64
CA THR A 79 -0.67 16.47 -2.64
C THR A 79 -1.55 17.06 -3.74
N THR A 80 -1.41 16.53 -4.96
CA THR A 80 -2.22 16.98 -6.10
C THR A 80 -3.72 16.81 -5.85
N ARG A 81 -4.12 15.69 -5.24
CA ARG A 81 -5.52 15.36 -4.97
C ARG A 81 -6.09 16.04 -3.71
N ALA A 82 -5.23 16.43 -2.76
CA ALA A 82 -5.60 17.12 -1.53
C ALA A 82 -5.96 18.61 -1.76
N ILE A 83 -5.21 19.28 -2.63
CA ILE A 83 -5.36 20.75 -2.91
C ILE A 83 -6.80 21.14 -3.23
N PRO A 84 -7.50 20.55 -4.22
CA PRO A 84 -8.86 20.97 -4.56
C PRO A 84 -9.89 20.67 -3.47
N GLN A 85 -9.56 19.81 -2.50
CA GLN A 85 -10.41 19.49 -1.35
C GLN A 85 -10.14 20.40 -0.13
N GLY A 86 -9.18 21.32 -0.22
CA GLY A 86 -8.75 22.16 0.89
C GLY A 86 -8.03 21.40 2.00
N ILE A 87 -7.51 20.21 1.69
CA ILE A 87 -6.76 19.37 2.64
C ILE A 87 -5.30 19.82 2.61
N GLN A 88 -4.71 20.02 3.78
CA GLN A 88 -3.31 20.35 3.95
C GLN A 88 -2.50 19.09 4.26
N ILE A 89 -1.38 18.88 3.58
CA ILE A 89 -0.44 17.82 3.88
C ILE A 89 0.70 18.39 4.73
N ARG A 90 0.93 17.77 5.89
CA ARG A 90 2.06 18.06 6.77
C ARG A 90 2.98 16.84 6.79
N THR A 91 4.23 16.99 6.39
CA THR A 91 5.24 15.93 6.41
C THR A 91 6.19 16.08 7.58
N GLY A 92 6.71 14.97 8.09
CA GLY A 92 7.70 14.93 9.16
C GLY A 92 7.90 13.51 9.68
N LYS A 93 8.66 13.38 10.76
CA LYS A 93 8.86 12.08 11.41
C LYS A 93 7.68 11.74 12.31
N TYR A 94 7.12 10.56 12.16
CA TYR A 94 6.00 10.10 12.99
C TYR A 94 6.35 10.08 14.49
N SER A 95 7.63 9.78 14.83
CA SER A 95 8.11 9.71 16.19
C SER A 95 8.17 11.07 16.91
N GLU A 96 8.25 12.17 16.14
CA GLU A 96 8.33 13.55 16.65
C GLU A 96 6.97 14.26 16.56
N LEU A 97 5.91 13.57 16.05
CA LEU A 97 4.63 14.19 15.81
C LEU A 97 3.88 14.51 17.11
N GLU A 98 3.53 15.79 17.24
CA GLU A 98 2.49 16.25 18.16
C GLU A 98 1.12 16.24 17.45
N LEU A 99 0.20 15.45 17.99
CA LEU A 99 -1.15 15.32 17.44
C LEU A 99 -1.99 16.53 17.86
N THR A 100 -2.07 17.51 16.99
CA THR A 100 -2.89 18.72 17.19
C THR A 100 -4.32 18.50 16.68
N PRO A 101 -5.34 19.23 17.21
CA PRO A 101 -6.75 19.01 16.85
C PRO A 101 -7.11 19.23 15.37
N ASP A 102 -6.25 19.87 14.60
CA ASP A 102 -6.40 20.07 13.16
C ASP A 102 -6.00 18.84 12.32
N ILE A 103 -5.27 17.89 12.91
CA ILE A 103 -4.86 16.65 12.25
C ILE A 103 -5.97 15.61 12.35
N PHE A 104 -6.56 15.24 11.23
CA PHE A 104 -7.62 14.24 11.18
C PHE A 104 -7.14 12.82 10.88
N ALA A 105 -5.96 12.69 10.25
CA ALA A 105 -5.41 11.41 9.86
C ALA A 105 -3.90 11.42 9.74
N CYS A 106 -3.29 10.23 9.85
CA CYS A 106 -1.87 9.98 9.63
C CYS A 106 -1.69 8.91 8.54
N ILE A 107 -0.64 9.08 7.73
CA ILE A 107 -0.25 8.09 6.71
C ILE A 107 1.18 7.64 6.98
N LEU A 108 1.37 6.32 7.01
CA LEU A 108 2.64 5.65 7.25
C LEU A 108 2.99 4.73 6.07
N GLN A 109 4.27 4.37 5.92
CA GLN A 109 4.75 3.42 4.92
C GLN A 109 5.38 2.20 5.62
N TYR A 110 5.05 0.97 5.19
CA TYR A 110 5.49 -0.27 5.82
C TYR A 110 5.83 -1.38 4.80
N PRO A 111 7.10 -1.82 4.68
CA PRO A 111 8.28 -1.11 5.16
C PRO A 111 8.38 0.30 4.57
N ASN A 112 9.10 1.19 5.25
CA ASN A 112 9.22 2.57 4.83
C ASN A 112 10.19 2.76 3.64
N ALA A 113 10.26 3.95 3.08
CA ALA A 113 11.09 4.24 1.90
C ALA A 113 12.60 4.05 2.13
N SER A 114 13.06 3.99 3.37
CA SER A 114 14.44 3.65 3.73
C SER A 114 14.65 2.15 3.94
N GLY A 115 13.59 1.33 3.81
CA GLY A 115 13.61 -0.11 3.99
C GLY A 115 13.33 -0.57 5.42
N ASN A 116 13.09 0.33 6.39
CA ASN A 116 12.78 -0.06 7.75
C ASN A 116 11.35 -0.60 7.88
N ALA A 117 11.21 -1.71 8.61
CA ALA A 117 9.93 -2.23 9.09
C ALA A 117 9.73 -1.77 10.54
N GLU A 118 9.17 -0.58 10.69
CA GLU A 118 8.97 0.06 11.99
C GLU A 118 7.83 -0.58 12.79
N ASP A 119 7.91 -0.58 14.12
CA ASP A 119 6.78 -0.95 14.98
C ASP A 119 5.89 0.27 15.27
N TYR A 120 4.80 0.37 14.55
CA TYR A 120 3.86 1.49 14.66
C TYR A 120 2.76 1.32 15.71
N ARG A 121 2.71 0.22 16.48
CA ARG A 121 1.61 -0.07 17.42
C ARG A 121 1.35 1.07 18.40
N ALA A 122 2.37 1.50 19.12
CA ALA A 122 2.24 2.59 20.09
C ALA A 122 1.82 3.92 19.45
N PHE A 123 2.28 4.19 18.22
CA PHE A 123 1.87 5.38 17.48
C PHE A 123 0.40 5.33 17.08
N VAL A 124 -0.09 4.18 16.62
CA VAL A 124 -1.51 4.00 16.24
C VAL A 124 -2.42 4.16 17.45
N GLU A 125 -2.07 3.59 18.59
CA GLU A 125 -2.82 3.79 19.84
C GLU A 125 -2.89 5.28 20.24
N LYS A 126 -1.75 6.00 20.17
CA LYS A 126 -1.67 7.45 20.42
C LYS A 126 -2.54 8.24 19.44
N ALA A 127 -2.51 7.89 18.14
CA ALA A 127 -3.31 8.55 17.12
C ALA A 127 -4.81 8.35 17.36
N HIS A 128 -5.24 7.13 17.66
CA HIS A 128 -6.63 6.83 17.96
C HIS A 128 -7.12 7.53 19.23
N ALA A 129 -6.30 7.63 20.27
CA ALA A 129 -6.63 8.39 21.48
C ALA A 129 -6.89 9.88 21.19
N ALA A 130 -6.29 10.42 20.13
CA ALA A 130 -6.52 11.77 19.63
C ALA A 130 -7.63 11.86 18.55
N ASN A 131 -8.44 10.80 18.35
CA ASN A 131 -9.44 10.67 17.29
C ASN A 131 -8.86 10.80 15.86
N CYS A 132 -7.57 10.56 15.68
CA CYS A 132 -6.87 10.62 14.42
C CYS A 132 -6.84 9.21 13.80
N LYS A 133 -7.25 9.07 12.54
CA LYS A 133 -7.22 7.79 11.81
C LYS A 133 -5.85 7.51 11.24
N VAL A 134 -5.52 6.23 11.08
CA VAL A 134 -4.22 5.81 10.55
C VAL A 134 -4.40 4.94 9.31
N ALA A 135 -3.79 5.37 8.21
CA ALA A 135 -3.68 4.59 6.99
C ALA A 135 -2.22 4.20 6.73
N VAL A 136 -2.03 2.98 6.24
CA VAL A 136 -0.71 2.40 6.04
C VAL A 136 -0.54 1.97 4.59
N ALA A 137 0.45 2.54 3.92
CA ALA A 137 0.94 2.03 2.64
C ALA A 137 1.84 0.82 2.92
N ALA A 138 1.47 -0.37 2.46
CA ALA A 138 2.22 -1.57 2.77
C ALA A 138 2.65 -2.34 1.52
N ASP A 139 3.88 -2.88 1.53
CA ASP A 139 4.30 -3.87 0.56
C ASP A 139 3.58 -5.19 0.86
N ILE A 140 2.65 -5.56 0.00
CA ILE A 140 1.77 -6.71 0.23
C ILE A 140 2.53 -8.05 0.38
N LEU A 141 3.68 -8.22 -0.28
CA LEU A 141 4.46 -9.44 -0.16
C LEU A 141 5.20 -9.51 1.18
N SER A 142 5.64 -8.37 1.71
CA SER A 142 6.28 -8.31 3.01
C SER A 142 5.36 -8.78 4.15
N LEU A 143 4.04 -8.62 3.97
CA LEU A 143 3.03 -9.02 4.95
C LEU A 143 2.87 -10.54 5.09
N ALA A 144 3.49 -11.33 4.20
CA ALA A 144 3.61 -12.77 4.40
C ALA A 144 4.59 -13.14 5.53
N LEU A 145 5.47 -12.22 5.95
CA LEU A 145 6.43 -12.41 7.05
C LEU A 145 6.26 -11.40 8.18
N LEU A 146 5.86 -10.17 7.87
CA LEU A 146 5.69 -9.09 8.83
C LEU A 146 4.26 -9.08 9.37
N THR A 147 4.08 -8.63 10.60
CA THR A 147 2.74 -8.50 11.20
C THR A 147 1.87 -7.57 10.36
N PRO A 148 0.70 -8.02 9.88
CA PRO A 148 -0.20 -7.20 9.07
C PRO A 148 -0.69 -5.96 9.79
N PRO A 149 -0.81 -4.80 9.10
CA PRO A 149 -1.26 -3.56 9.72
C PRO A 149 -2.66 -3.63 10.34
N GLY A 150 -3.54 -4.49 9.83
CA GLY A 150 -4.87 -4.71 10.41
C GLY A 150 -4.82 -5.26 11.83
N GLU A 151 -3.80 -6.08 12.15
CA GLU A 151 -3.65 -6.69 13.47
C GLU A 151 -3.17 -5.71 14.55
N TRP A 152 -2.46 -4.65 14.17
CA TRP A 152 -2.03 -3.61 15.10
C TRP A 152 -2.82 -2.31 14.98
N GLY A 153 -4.00 -2.38 14.39
CA GLY A 153 -5.04 -1.36 14.53
C GLY A 153 -5.11 -0.32 13.43
N ALA A 154 -4.43 -0.47 12.30
CA ALA A 154 -4.63 0.42 11.16
C ALA A 154 -6.11 0.53 10.78
N ASP A 155 -6.55 1.71 10.35
CA ASP A 155 -7.91 1.94 9.84
C ASP A 155 -8.03 1.56 8.37
N ILE A 156 -6.96 1.80 7.61
CA ILE A 156 -6.86 1.53 6.18
C ILE A 156 -5.48 0.96 5.88
N VAL A 157 -5.42 -0.05 5.02
CA VAL A 157 -4.18 -0.57 4.44
C VAL A 157 -4.30 -0.52 2.93
N PHE A 158 -3.33 0.07 2.27
CA PHE A 158 -3.31 0.21 0.82
C PHE A 158 -1.89 -0.01 0.27
N GLY A 159 -1.78 -0.23 -1.03
CA GLY A 159 -0.51 -0.45 -1.69
C GLY A 159 -0.68 -0.95 -3.11
N THR A 160 0.34 -1.59 -3.64
CA THR A 160 0.32 -2.24 -4.96
C THR A 160 0.41 -3.75 -4.83
N THR A 161 -0.31 -4.47 -5.70
CA THR A 161 -0.18 -5.94 -5.82
C THR A 161 0.80 -6.37 -6.91
N GLN A 162 1.65 -5.46 -7.41
CA GLN A 162 2.62 -5.76 -8.46
C GLN A 162 3.52 -6.95 -8.11
N ARG A 163 3.86 -7.12 -6.83
CA ARG A 163 4.68 -8.23 -6.33
C ARG A 163 3.99 -9.59 -6.33
N LEU A 164 2.71 -9.63 -6.67
CA LEU A 164 1.95 -10.87 -6.87
C LEU A 164 1.87 -11.20 -8.38
N GLY A 165 3.01 -11.44 -9.00
CA GLY A 165 3.15 -11.97 -10.35
C GLY A 165 2.90 -10.99 -11.50
N THR A 166 2.81 -9.68 -11.25
CA THR A 166 2.65 -8.70 -12.32
C THR A 166 4.01 -8.26 -12.88
N PRO A 167 4.30 -8.49 -14.17
CA PRO A 167 5.56 -8.06 -14.78
C PRO A 167 5.69 -6.53 -14.83
N MET A 168 6.92 -6.05 -14.95
CA MET A 168 7.21 -4.60 -15.06
C MET A 168 6.66 -3.96 -16.34
N PHE A 169 6.42 -4.71 -17.41
CA PHE A 169 5.98 -4.21 -18.71
C PHE A 169 6.72 -2.92 -19.13
N TYR A 170 6.05 -2.07 -19.92
CA TYR A 170 6.59 -0.77 -20.37
C TYR A 170 6.11 0.38 -19.48
N GLY A 171 6.36 0.35 -18.21
CA GLY A 171 5.98 1.43 -17.29
C GLY A 171 5.46 0.96 -15.94
N GLY A 172 5.59 -0.32 -15.64
CA GLY A 172 5.26 -0.90 -14.34
C GLY A 172 3.79 -0.80 -13.97
N PRO A 173 2.82 -1.16 -14.87
CA PRO A 173 1.41 -1.13 -14.51
C PRO A 173 1.16 -2.09 -13.35
N SER A 174 0.30 -1.71 -12.44
CA SER A 174 -0.05 -2.53 -11.28
C SER A 174 -1.52 -2.39 -10.93
N ALA A 175 -2.05 -3.31 -10.12
CA ALA A 175 -3.31 -3.09 -9.44
C ALA A 175 -3.03 -2.56 -8.04
N GLY A 176 -3.52 -1.37 -7.73
CA GLY A 176 -3.57 -0.87 -6.36
C GLY A 176 -4.58 -1.67 -5.56
N TYR A 177 -4.29 -1.94 -4.31
CA TYR A 177 -5.25 -2.52 -3.37
C TYR A 177 -5.63 -1.51 -2.29
N PHE A 178 -6.80 -1.74 -1.70
CA PHE A 178 -7.33 -0.92 -0.62
C PHE A 178 -8.18 -1.79 0.30
N ALA A 179 -7.76 -1.88 1.54
CA ALA A 179 -8.45 -2.66 2.58
C ALA A 179 -8.76 -1.78 3.79
N THR A 180 -9.85 -2.08 4.48
CA THR A 180 -10.31 -1.25 5.61
C THR A 180 -11.18 -2.05 6.58
N ARG A 181 -11.54 -1.44 7.70
CA ARG A 181 -12.46 -1.99 8.70
C ARG A 181 -13.89 -2.10 8.16
N ASP A 182 -14.66 -3.07 8.63
CA ASP A 182 -16.04 -3.29 8.18
C ASP A 182 -16.95 -2.08 8.41
N GLU A 183 -16.72 -1.32 9.48
CA GLU A 183 -17.49 -0.11 9.79
C GLU A 183 -17.42 0.95 8.68
N TYR A 184 -16.37 0.96 7.86
CA TYR A 184 -16.17 1.90 6.77
C TYR A 184 -16.63 1.39 5.39
N LYS A 185 -17.28 0.24 5.33
CA LYS A 185 -17.72 -0.40 4.06
C LYS A 185 -18.55 0.47 3.12
N ARG A 186 -19.22 1.49 3.66
CA ARG A 186 -20.00 2.44 2.86
C ARG A 186 -19.19 3.59 2.30
N ASN A 187 -17.95 3.73 2.71
CA ASN A 187 -17.05 4.82 2.32
C ASN A 187 -15.83 4.35 1.52
N ILE A 188 -15.59 3.03 1.46
CA ILE A 188 -14.45 2.47 0.72
C ILE A 188 -14.54 2.82 -0.77
N PRO A 189 -13.46 3.29 -1.40
CA PRO A 189 -13.44 3.56 -2.85
C PRO A 189 -13.43 2.28 -3.67
N GLY A 190 -13.78 2.40 -4.94
CA GLY A 190 -13.74 1.30 -5.91
C GLY A 190 -14.86 0.28 -5.74
N ARG A 191 -14.79 -0.75 -6.55
CA ARG A 191 -15.81 -1.81 -6.62
C ARG A 191 -15.58 -2.87 -5.55
N ILE A 192 -16.67 -3.50 -5.12
CA ILE A 192 -16.66 -4.63 -4.19
C ILE A 192 -17.49 -5.74 -4.81
N ILE A 193 -16.94 -6.95 -4.81
CA ILE A 193 -17.67 -8.16 -5.17
C ILE A 193 -18.19 -8.81 -3.89
N GLY A 194 -19.40 -9.32 -3.96
CA GLY A 194 -20.04 -10.04 -2.86
C GLY A 194 -20.82 -11.26 -3.33
N TRP A 195 -21.22 -12.05 -2.38
CA TRP A 195 -22.04 -13.23 -2.57
C TRP A 195 -23.53 -12.87 -2.67
N SER A 196 -24.26 -13.59 -3.52
CA SER A 196 -25.71 -13.49 -3.68
C SER A 196 -26.30 -14.84 -4.08
N LYS A 197 -27.59 -14.88 -4.26
CA LYS A 197 -28.29 -16.03 -4.84
C LYS A 197 -28.97 -15.59 -6.13
N ASP A 198 -28.93 -16.47 -7.12
CA ASP A 198 -29.69 -16.31 -8.37
C ASP A 198 -31.18 -16.60 -8.17
N LYS A 199 -31.98 -16.47 -9.25
CA LYS A 199 -33.42 -16.75 -9.20
C LYS A 199 -33.78 -18.20 -8.86
N TYR A 200 -32.82 -19.12 -8.94
CA TYR A 200 -32.99 -20.53 -8.60
C TYR A 200 -32.41 -20.87 -7.22
N GLY A 201 -31.98 -19.90 -6.46
CA GLY A 201 -31.37 -20.07 -5.15
C GLY A 201 -29.90 -20.52 -5.15
N LYS A 202 -29.25 -20.63 -6.33
CA LYS A 202 -27.86 -20.99 -6.44
C LYS A 202 -26.97 -19.81 -6.08
N LEU A 203 -25.84 -20.11 -5.45
CA LEU A 203 -24.83 -19.11 -5.09
C LEU A 203 -24.26 -18.46 -6.36
N CYS A 204 -24.12 -17.13 -6.34
CA CYS A 204 -23.56 -16.36 -7.43
C CYS A 204 -22.80 -15.14 -6.90
N TYR A 205 -21.90 -14.62 -7.72
CA TYR A 205 -21.19 -13.37 -7.43
C TYR A 205 -21.93 -12.19 -8.03
N ARG A 206 -21.84 -11.05 -7.36
CA ARG A 206 -22.38 -9.78 -7.85
C ARG A 206 -21.55 -8.62 -7.34
N MET A 207 -21.66 -7.48 -8.00
CA MET A 207 -21.17 -6.22 -7.45
C MET A 207 -22.01 -5.83 -6.22
N ALA A 208 -21.34 -5.52 -5.13
CA ALA A 208 -21.95 -5.16 -3.85
C ALA A 208 -21.84 -3.66 -3.58
N LEU A 209 -22.78 -3.13 -2.78
CA LEU A 209 -22.78 -1.73 -2.31
C LEU A 209 -22.66 -0.67 -3.43
N GLN A 210 -23.19 -0.93 -4.60
CA GLN A 210 -23.12 -0.06 -5.78
C GLN A 210 -23.69 1.36 -5.57
N THR A 211 -24.53 1.55 -4.54
CA THR A 211 -25.06 2.87 -4.21
C THR A 211 -24.02 3.93 -3.89
N ARG A 212 -22.74 3.54 -3.67
CA ARG A 212 -21.61 4.45 -3.46
C ARG A 212 -21.04 4.98 -4.79
N GLU A 213 -21.33 4.30 -5.90
CA GLU A 213 -20.65 4.51 -7.17
C GLU A 213 -21.25 5.68 -7.96
N GLN A 214 -20.42 6.27 -8.85
CA GLN A 214 -20.74 7.47 -9.60
C GLN A 214 -21.97 7.33 -10.48
N HIS A 215 -22.21 6.16 -11.09
CA HIS A 215 -23.37 5.93 -11.95
C HIS A 215 -24.72 5.98 -11.21
N ILE A 216 -24.70 5.88 -9.88
CA ILE A 216 -25.89 6.01 -9.02
C ILE A 216 -25.92 7.36 -8.31
N LYS A 217 -24.87 7.70 -7.56
CA LYS A 217 -24.81 8.92 -6.74
C LYS A 217 -24.34 10.19 -7.46
N ARG A 218 -23.83 10.06 -8.69
CA ARG A 218 -23.34 11.17 -9.51
C ARG A 218 -22.28 12.00 -8.72
N GLU A 219 -22.49 13.31 -8.59
CA GLU A 219 -21.61 14.23 -7.85
C GLU A 219 -21.47 13.92 -6.36
N LYS A 220 -22.36 13.13 -5.79
CA LYS A 220 -22.32 12.69 -4.39
C LYS A 220 -21.66 11.32 -4.19
N ALA A 221 -21.03 10.77 -5.23
CA ALA A 221 -20.34 9.50 -5.16
C ALA A 221 -19.17 9.56 -4.14
N THR A 222 -18.92 8.44 -3.48
CA THR A 222 -17.82 8.33 -2.52
C THR A 222 -16.45 8.45 -3.21
N SER A 223 -16.36 7.97 -4.46
CA SER A 223 -15.16 8.06 -5.29
C SER A 223 -15.56 8.22 -6.75
N ASN A 224 -14.74 8.94 -7.53
CA ASN A 224 -14.91 9.10 -8.97
C ASN A 224 -14.15 8.05 -9.79
N ILE A 225 -13.71 6.95 -9.17
CA ILE A 225 -13.04 5.87 -9.88
C ILE A 225 -14.05 5.13 -10.74
N CYS A 226 -13.90 5.26 -12.05
CA CYS A 226 -14.73 4.59 -13.03
C CYS A 226 -14.19 3.20 -13.40
N THR A 227 -12.86 3.09 -13.57
CA THR A 227 -12.20 1.88 -14.05
C THR A 227 -11.11 1.46 -13.09
N ALA A 228 -11.13 0.20 -12.70
CA ALA A 228 -10.09 -0.45 -11.92
C ALA A 228 -9.19 -1.30 -12.82
N GLN A 229 -8.02 -1.71 -12.33
CA GLN A 229 -7.06 -2.57 -13.01
C GLN A 229 -7.50 -4.04 -12.97
N ALA A 230 -8.61 -4.37 -13.66
CA ALA A 230 -9.25 -5.68 -13.56
C ALA A 230 -8.35 -6.85 -14.00
N LEU A 231 -7.59 -6.70 -15.10
CA LEU A 231 -6.68 -7.74 -15.57
C LEU A 231 -5.56 -8.01 -14.57
N LEU A 232 -4.90 -6.95 -14.09
CA LEU A 232 -3.78 -7.08 -13.18
C LEU A 232 -4.22 -7.59 -11.80
N ALA A 233 -5.41 -7.20 -11.34
CA ALA A 233 -6.02 -7.76 -10.14
C ALA A 233 -6.33 -9.26 -10.30
N THR A 234 -6.84 -9.66 -11.47
CA THR A 234 -7.06 -11.07 -11.80
C THR A 234 -5.75 -11.86 -11.80
N MET A 235 -4.67 -11.31 -12.39
CA MET A 235 -3.35 -11.94 -12.39
C MET A 235 -2.82 -12.11 -10.96
N ALA A 236 -2.91 -11.08 -10.12
CA ALA A 236 -2.51 -11.14 -8.73
C ALA A 236 -3.34 -12.15 -7.92
N GLY A 237 -4.65 -12.20 -8.14
CA GLY A 237 -5.53 -13.19 -7.54
C GLY A 237 -5.18 -14.62 -7.96
N PHE A 238 -4.91 -14.86 -9.24
CA PHE A 238 -4.46 -16.18 -9.72
C PHE A 238 -3.07 -16.57 -9.20
N TYR A 239 -2.15 -15.61 -9.08
CA TYR A 239 -0.86 -15.84 -8.44
C TYR A 239 -1.04 -16.33 -7.00
N ALA A 240 -1.92 -15.66 -6.24
CA ALA A 240 -2.21 -16.05 -4.86
C ALA A 240 -2.85 -17.45 -4.78
N VAL A 241 -3.80 -17.77 -5.67
CA VAL A 241 -4.44 -19.10 -5.73
C VAL A 241 -3.44 -20.19 -6.14
N TYR A 242 -2.56 -19.90 -7.11
CA TYR A 242 -1.59 -20.87 -7.60
C TYR A 242 -0.54 -21.24 -6.55
N HIS A 243 0.02 -20.26 -5.86
CA HIS A 243 1.06 -20.48 -4.84
C HIS A 243 0.48 -20.90 -3.49
N GLY A 244 -0.74 -20.47 -3.16
CA GLY A 244 -1.32 -20.62 -1.84
C GLY A 244 -0.56 -19.85 -0.76
N PRO A 245 -1.03 -19.88 0.49
CA PRO A 245 -0.39 -19.18 1.60
C PRO A 245 1.04 -19.66 1.85
N GLU A 246 1.27 -20.97 1.81
CA GLU A 246 2.59 -21.56 2.00
C GLU A 246 3.58 -21.15 0.91
N GLY A 247 3.14 -21.12 -0.36
CA GLY A 247 3.98 -20.71 -1.48
C GLY A 247 4.34 -19.21 -1.43
N ILE A 248 3.39 -18.36 -1.08
CA ILE A 248 3.65 -16.92 -0.91
C ILE A 248 4.62 -16.68 0.25
N HIS A 249 4.43 -17.37 1.37
CA HIS A 249 5.34 -17.32 2.51
C HIS A 249 6.76 -17.76 2.11
N ALA A 250 6.90 -18.90 1.43
CA ALA A 250 8.21 -19.40 0.97
C ALA A 250 8.91 -18.43 0.00
N ILE A 251 8.17 -17.77 -0.90
CA ILE A 251 8.70 -16.73 -1.79
C ILE A 251 9.22 -15.55 -0.98
N ALA A 252 8.43 -15.05 -0.03
CA ALA A 252 8.83 -13.94 0.83
C ALA A 252 10.05 -14.29 1.69
N GLU A 253 10.09 -15.47 2.27
CA GLU A 253 11.22 -15.97 3.07
C GLU A 253 12.51 -16.09 2.24
N ARG A 254 12.40 -16.58 0.99
CA ARG A 254 13.54 -16.63 0.07
C ARG A 254 14.10 -15.26 -0.21
N ILE A 255 13.25 -14.28 -0.49
CA ILE A 255 13.65 -12.89 -0.77
C ILE A 255 14.35 -12.29 0.45
N HIS A 256 13.75 -12.43 1.63
CA HIS A 256 14.37 -11.96 2.88
C HIS A 256 15.71 -12.64 3.16
N SER A 257 15.81 -13.94 2.93
CA SER A 257 17.08 -14.69 3.10
C SER A 257 18.19 -14.19 2.17
N ILE A 258 17.87 -13.83 0.93
CA ILE A 258 18.83 -13.23 0.00
C ILE A 258 19.25 -11.84 0.48
N ALA A 259 18.32 -11.01 0.97
CA ALA A 259 18.64 -9.71 1.56
C ALA A 259 19.57 -9.86 2.77
N ALA A 260 19.29 -10.79 3.67
CA ALA A 260 20.13 -11.08 4.83
C ALA A 260 21.52 -11.61 4.45
N TYR A 261 21.62 -12.36 3.34
CA TYR A 261 22.91 -12.79 2.82
C TYR A 261 23.71 -11.59 2.25
N LEU A 262 23.06 -10.72 1.47
CA LEU A 262 23.67 -9.50 0.94
C LEU A 262 24.14 -8.58 2.07
N GLU A 263 23.34 -8.38 3.10
CA GLU A 263 23.73 -7.64 4.30
C GLU A 263 25.07 -8.14 4.86
N LYS A 264 25.19 -9.46 5.08
CA LYS A 264 26.41 -10.08 5.61
C LYS A 264 27.62 -9.84 4.67
N CYS A 265 27.41 -9.93 3.36
CA CYS A 265 28.47 -9.70 2.37
C CYS A 265 28.93 -8.25 2.38
N ILE A 266 28.01 -7.28 2.41
CA ILE A 266 28.31 -5.85 2.37
C ILE A 266 28.93 -5.38 3.67
N LYS A 267 28.47 -5.88 4.82
CA LYS A 267 29.10 -5.63 6.12
C LYS A 267 30.54 -6.15 6.21
N LYS A 268 30.81 -7.31 5.60
CA LYS A 268 32.21 -7.84 5.51
C LYS A 268 33.12 -6.95 4.66
N LEU A 269 32.59 -6.20 3.70
CA LEU A 269 33.33 -5.22 2.93
C LEU A 269 33.54 -3.88 3.68
N GLY A 270 33.06 -3.76 4.92
CA GLY A 270 33.23 -2.60 5.74
C GLY A 270 32.18 -1.51 5.60
N TYR A 271 31.10 -1.75 4.84
CA TYR A 271 30.00 -0.78 4.74
C TYR A 271 29.08 -0.85 5.95
N LYS A 272 28.62 0.32 6.39
CA LYS A 272 27.69 0.43 7.52
C LYS A 272 26.25 0.45 7.01
N GLN A 273 25.42 -0.50 7.48
CA GLN A 273 23.99 -0.51 7.22
C GLN A 273 23.26 0.51 8.09
N VAL A 274 22.23 1.14 7.50
CA VAL A 274 21.40 2.16 8.17
C VAL A 274 20.16 1.53 8.81
N ASN A 275 19.50 0.62 8.10
CA ASN A 275 18.25 0.00 8.52
C ASN A 275 18.48 -1.38 9.13
N ASP A 276 18.04 -1.57 10.37
CA ASP A 276 18.25 -2.83 11.12
C ASP A 276 17.07 -3.82 10.96
N GLN A 277 15.85 -3.32 10.87
CA GLN A 277 14.64 -4.11 10.64
C GLN A 277 14.20 -3.91 9.20
N TYR A 278 14.24 -4.95 8.38
CA TYR A 278 13.93 -4.84 6.95
C TYR A 278 13.28 -6.12 6.42
N PHE A 279 12.62 -5.99 5.28
CA PHE A 279 12.14 -7.15 4.52
C PHE A 279 13.14 -7.52 3.41
N ASP A 280 13.31 -6.65 2.41
CA ASP A 280 14.14 -6.93 1.22
C ASP A 280 14.97 -5.71 0.76
N THR A 281 14.81 -4.60 1.42
CA THR A 281 15.46 -3.33 1.08
C THR A 281 16.53 -3.01 2.10
N LEU A 282 17.76 -2.81 1.63
CA LEU A 282 18.94 -2.50 2.44
C LEU A 282 19.43 -1.09 2.10
N ARG A 283 19.84 -0.34 3.10
CA ARG A 283 20.44 0.99 2.95
C ARG A 283 21.79 1.05 3.63
N PHE A 284 22.80 1.54 2.93
CA PHE A 284 24.17 1.59 3.38
C PHE A 284 24.77 2.99 3.28
N VAL A 285 25.57 3.36 4.30
CA VAL A 285 26.47 4.50 4.26
C VAL A 285 27.72 4.11 3.48
N LEU A 286 28.12 4.94 2.53
CA LEU A 286 29.40 4.75 1.83
C LEU A 286 30.55 5.28 2.69
N PRO A 287 31.74 4.64 2.65
CA PRO A 287 32.94 5.19 3.27
C PRO A 287 33.40 6.46 2.54
N ASP A 288 34.08 7.36 3.24
CA ASP A 288 34.53 8.67 2.70
C ASP A 288 35.35 8.57 1.41
N SER A 289 36.01 7.43 1.19
CA SER A 289 36.78 7.16 -0.03
C SER A 289 35.96 6.81 -1.26
N VAL A 290 34.64 6.60 -1.12
CA VAL A 290 33.74 6.14 -2.20
C VAL A 290 32.55 7.08 -2.34
N SER A 291 32.40 7.70 -3.49
CA SER A 291 31.24 8.55 -3.77
C SER A 291 30.06 7.76 -4.36
N ALA A 292 28.85 8.23 -4.09
CA ALA A 292 27.63 7.67 -4.69
C ALA A 292 27.68 7.69 -6.23
N GLN A 293 28.35 8.68 -6.82
CA GLN A 293 28.51 8.77 -8.27
C GLN A 293 29.43 7.67 -8.82
N GLN A 294 30.50 7.31 -8.11
CA GLN A 294 31.38 6.17 -8.50
C GLN A 294 30.59 4.86 -8.45
N VAL A 295 29.84 4.63 -7.37
CA VAL A 295 28.98 3.45 -7.25
C VAL A 295 27.95 3.40 -8.38
N ARG A 296 27.31 4.54 -8.70
CA ARG A 296 26.34 4.65 -9.79
C ARG A 296 26.95 4.29 -11.15
N THR A 297 28.12 4.81 -11.45
CA THR A 297 28.81 4.55 -12.72
C THR A 297 29.12 3.05 -12.87
N ILE A 298 29.65 2.43 -11.81
CA ILE A 298 29.97 1.00 -11.80
C ILE A 298 28.70 0.15 -11.90
N ALA A 299 27.67 0.46 -11.10
CA ALA A 299 26.42 -0.28 -11.11
C ALA A 299 25.75 -0.26 -12.49
N LEU A 300 25.67 0.92 -13.13
CA LEU A 300 25.10 1.06 -14.47
C LEU A 300 25.93 0.30 -15.52
N SER A 301 27.26 0.26 -15.40
CA SER A 301 28.11 -0.55 -16.31
C SER A 301 27.89 -2.07 -16.16
N LYS A 302 27.23 -2.48 -15.06
CA LYS A 302 26.83 -3.87 -14.79
C LYS A 302 25.32 -4.08 -14.93
N GLU A 303 24.61 -3.11 -15.51
CA GLU A 303 23.14 -3.15 -15.71
C GLU A 303 22.36 -3.29 -14.39
N VAL A 304 22.91 -2.76 -13.30
CA VAL A 304 22.29 -2.75 -11.97
C VAL A 304 21.81 -1.34 -11.63
N ASN A 305 20.53 -1.22 -11.29
CA ASN A 305 19.94 0.02 -10.79
C ASN A 305 19.88 0.00 -9.27
N LEU A 306 20.47 1.03 -8.63
CA LEU A 306 20.43 1.25 -7.20
C LEU A 306 19.71 2.56 -6.90
N ARG A 307 19.23 2.72 -5.67
CA ARG A 307 18.70 3.98 -5.18
C ARG A 307 19.82 4.80 -4.55
N TYR A 308 19.89 6.09 -4.89
CA TYR A 308 20.85 7.04 -4.35
C TYR A 308 20.11 8.10 -3.56
N PHE A 309 20.50 8.28 -2.29
CA PHE A 309 19.90 9.25 -1.39
C PHE A 309 20.70 10.56 -1.41
N ASP A 310 20.04 11.69 -1.12
CA ASP A 310 20.66 13.03 -1.16
C ASP A 310 21.84 13.17 -0.18
N ASN A 311 21.83 12.41 0.91
CA ASN A 311 22.92 12.36 1.90
C ASN A 311 24.10 11.45 1.47
N GLY A 312 24.07 10.88 0.26
CA GLY A 312 25.12 10.01 -0.27
C GLY A 312 24.98 8.53 0.05
N ASP A 313 23.97 8.11 0.82
CA ASP A 313 23.70 6.69 1.06
C ASP A 313 23.24 5.97 -0.22
N VAL A 314 23.41 4.67 -0.24
CA VAL A 314 22.95 3.81 -1.33
C VAL A 314 21.97 2.77 -0.82
N GLY A 315 20.85 2.62 -1.54
CA GLY A 315 19.81 1.63 -1.26
C GLY A 315 19.73 0.55 -2.33
N MET A 316 19.44 -0.67 -1.90
CA MET A 316 19.19 -1.83 -2.75
C MET A 316 17.88 -2.49 -2.33
N SER A 317 16.99 -2.70 -3.29
CA SER A 317 15.77 -3.48 -3.09
C SER A 317 15.82 -4.71 -4.01
N LEU A 318 15.43 -5.87 -3.48
CA LEU A 318 15.45 -7.09 -4.28
C LEU A 318 14.27 -7.12 -5.25
N SER A 319 14.57 -7.50 -6.50
CA SER A 319 13.56 -7.67 -7.54
C SER A 319 13.11 -9.13 -7.60
N LEU A 320 11.78 -9.35 -7.73
CA LEU A 320 11.22 -10.68 -7.97
C LEU A 320 11.60 -11.28 -9.33
N ILE A 321 11.96 -10.45 -10.30
CA ILE A 321 12.24 -10.89 -11.68
C ILE A 321 13.52 -11.74 -11.76
N HIS A 322 14.46 -11.54 -10.85
CA HIS A 322 15.77 -12.19 -10.85
C HIS A 322 15.95 -13.23 -9.73
N ILE A 323 14.88 -13.63 -9.08
CA ILE A 323 14.91 -14.60 -7.96
C ILE A 323 14.35 -15.96 -8.38
#